data_d2b0af18ddc4891ae628112a2f28634d
#
_entry.id   d2b0af18ddc4891ae628112a2f28634d
#
_cell.length_a   1.000
_cell.length_b   1.000
_cell.length_c   1.000
_cell.angle_alpha   90.00
_cell.angle_beta   90.00
_cell.angle_gamma   90.00
#
_symmetry.space_group_name_H-M   'P 1'
#
loop_
_entity.id
_entity.type
_entity.pdbx_description
1 polymer ?
#
loop_
_entity_poly.entity_id
_entity_poly.type
_entity_poly.pdbx_seq_one_letter_code
_entity_poly.pdbx_strand_id
1 'polypeptide(L)'
;FVLLQVIQIVVAFIPGGPIPMIGGAVFGMVPGILLSLAGSFLGTAIVYYLVQWIGRPLLNLFVKEEHLERFSFLTNRRKMERIVFLLFLCPGLPKDALTYIVAFNKTIPPLPLFFLTTIARFPAMALTVKMGSSLWEGNWKMTALVVGILILIAVAGGLIRWHHKKKHGKSL
;
A
#
# COMPACT_ATOMS: atom_id res chain seq x y z
N PHE A 1 16.19 -9.26 -3.59
CA PHE A 1 14.74 -9.16 -3.38
C PHE A 1 14.35 -7.85 -2.68
N VAL A 2 14.88 -7.55 -1.49
CA VAL A 2 14.55 -6.32 -0.72
C VAL A 2 14.75 -5.04 -1.55
N LEU A 3 15.85 -4.96 -2.31
CA LEU A 3 16.10 -3.82 -3.19
C LEU A 3 14.99 -3.64 -4.25
N LEU A 4 14.54 -4.73 -4.87
CA LEU A 4 13.41 -4.69 -5.82
C LEU A 4 12.13 -4.21 -5.17
N GLN A 5 11.87 -4.65 -3.94
CA GLN A 5 10.71 -4.20 -3.15
C GLN A 5 10.79 -2.69 -2.84
N VAL A 6 11.98 -2.19 -2.51
CA VAL A 6 12.23 -0.76 -2.29
C VAL A 6 12.01 0.02 -3.59
N ILE A 7 12.58 -0.42 -4.70
CA ILE A 7 12.43 0.23 -6.01
C ILE A 7 10.95 0.31 -6.40
N GLN A 8 10.19 -0.79 -6.21
CA GLN A 8 8.76 -0.81 -6.49
C GLN A 8 7.99 0.28 -5.72
N ILE A 9 8.31 0.50 -4.44
CA ILE A 9 7.62 1.48 -3.62
C ILE A 9 8.03 2.91 -4.00
N VAL A 10 9.30 3.11 -4.31
CA VAL A 10 9.83 4.41 -4.79
C VAL A 10 9.26 4.73 -6.17
N VAL A 11 9.17 3.74 -7.05
CA VAL A 11 8.55 3.91 -8.37
C VAL A 11 7.07 3.54 -8.27
N ALA A 12 6.24 4.46 -7.79
CA ALA A 12 4.83 4.24 -7.44
C ALA A 12 3.93 3.75 -8.59
N PHE A 13 4.43 3.67 -9.83
CA PHE A 13 3.72 3.13 -10.98
C PHE A 13 3.82 1.60 -11.09
N ILE A 14 4.74 0.96 -10.39
CA ILE A 14 4.90 -0.49 -10.42
C ILE A 14 3.82 -1.12 -9.53
N PRO A 15 3.00 -2.07 -10.04
CA PRO A 15 1.99 -2.74 -9.23
C PRO A 15 2.59 -3.43 -8.00
N GLY A 16 2.00 -3.20 -6.82
CA GLY A 16 2.51 -3.68 -5.52
C GLY A 16 2.36 -5.19 -5.25
N GLY A 17 1.86 -5.98 -6.20
CA GLY A 17 1.61 -7.42 -6.04
C GLY A 17 2.73 -8.35 -6.49
N PRO A 18 3.33 -8.16 -7.67
CA PRO A 18 4.24 -9.14 -8.26
C PRO A 18 5.49 -9.43 -7.41
N ILE A 19 6.12 -8.44 -6.82
CA ILE A 19 7.37 -8.64 -6.07
C ILE A 19 7.17 -9.46 -4.78
N PRO A 20 6.19 -9.15 -3.90
CA PRO A 20 5.88 -10.02 -2.76
C PRO A 20 5.49 -11.45 -3.17
N MET A 21 4.79 -11.62 -4.31
CA MET A 21 4.43 -12.92 -4.84
C MET A 21 5.67 -13.72 -5.24
N ILE A 22 6.63 -13.12 -5.95
CA ILE A 22 7.93 -13.73 -6.26
C ILE A 22 8.69 -14.06 -4.97
N GLY A 23 8.63 -13.18 -3.97
CA GLY A 23 9.22 -13.45 -2.65
C GLY A 23 8.66 -14.70 -2.00
N GLY A 24 7.33 -14.91 -2.08
CA GLY A 24 6.67 -16.13 -1.60
C GLY A 24 7.08 -17.37 -2.37
N ALA A 25 7.18 -17.28 -3.69
CA ALA A 25 7.60 -18.40 -4.55
C ALA A 25 9.05 -18.82 -4.30
N VAL A 26 9.97 -17.87 -4.16
CA VAL A 26 11.42 -18.14 -4.07
C VAL A 26 11.85 -18.49 -2.64
N PHE A 27 11.35 -17.75 -1.65
CA PHE A 27 11.80 -17.86 -0.26
C PHE A 27 10.82 -18.59 0.65
N GLY A 28 9.63 -18.93 0.15
CA GLY A 28 8.55 -19.46 0.95
C GLY A 28 7.77 -18.39 1.73
N MET A 29 6.76 -18.83 2.50
CA MET A 29 5.81 -17.92 3.14
C MET A 29 6.44 -17.00 4.18
N VAL A 30 7.12 -17.56 5.19
CA VAL A 30 7.62 -16.76 6.33
C VAL A 30 8.76 -15.83 5.93
N PRO A 31 9.85 -16.32 5.30
CA PRO A 31 10.92 -15.42 4.85
C PRO A 31 10.44 -14.40 3.81
N GLY A 32 9.55 -14.81 2.90
CA GLY A 32 8.97 -13.92 1.90
C GLY A 32 8.21 -12.75 2.52
N ILE A 33 7.42 -13.01 3.59
CA ILE A 33 6.73 -11.95 4.34
C ILE A 33 7.74 -11.02 5.02
N LEU A 34 8.70 -11.55 5.74
CA LEU A 34 9.68 -10.75 6.49
C LEU A 34 10.51 -9.86 5.56
N LEU A 35 11.01 -10.40 4.46
CA LEU A 35 11.76 -9.65 3.46
C LEU A 35 10.90 -8.57 2.78
N SER A 36 9.62 -8.88 2.49
CA SER A 36 8.70 -7.92 1.90
C SER A 36 8.35 -6.79 2.87
N LEU A 37 8.17 -7.09 4.16
CA LEU A 37 7.95 -6.07 5.20
C LEU A 37 9.18 -5.20 5.39
N ALA A 38 10.38 -5.78 5.44
CA ALA A 38 11.63 -5.03 5.53
C ALA A 38 11.80 -4.09 4.34
N GLY A 39 11.57 -4.59 3.11
CA GLY A 39 11.58 -3.76 1.91
C GLY A 39 10.53 -2.67 1.91
N SER A 40 9.33 -2.96 2.44
CA SER A 40 8.25 -1.97 2.58
C SER A 40 8.61 -0.86 3.58
N PHE A 41 9.19 -1.23 4.70
CA PHE A 41 9.67 -0.28 5.70
C PHE A 41 10.75 0.65 5.14
N LEU A 42 11.78 0.08 4.53
CA LEU A 42 12.88 0.83 3.90
C LEU A 42 12.39 1.69 2.73
N GLY A 43 11.53 1.15 1.87
CA GLY A 43 10.94 1.89 0.75
C GLY A 43 10.13 3.09 1.21
N THR A 44 9.31 2.92 2.27
CA THR A 44 8.56 4.03 2.86
C THR A 44 9.48 5.09 3.46
N ALA A 45 10.57 4.67 4.12
CA ALA A 45 11.56 5.59 4.67
C ALA A 45 12.25 6.41 3.56
N ILE A 46 12.67 5.76 2.48
CA ILE A 46 13.28 6.44 1.33
C ILE A 46 12.31 7.42 0.70
N VAL A 47 11.06 7.01 0.44
CA VAL A 47 10.02 7.92 -0.10
C VAL A 47 9.80 9.12 0.82
N TYR A 48 9.75 8.90 2.15
CA TYR A 48 9.58 9.98 3.11
C TYR A 48 10.69 11.02 2.98
N TYR A 49 11.95 10.59 3.01
CA TYR A 49 13.09 11.51 2.90
C TYR A 49 13.20 12.17 1.52
N LEU A 50 12.91 11.45 0.44
CA LEU A 50 12.85 12.02 -0.92
C LEU A 50 11.80 13.12 -1.02
N VAL A 51 10.60 12.89 -0.48
CA VAL A 51 9.52 13.89 -0.46
C VAL A 51 9.90 15.11 0.37
N GLN A 52 10.60 14.90 1.50
CA GLN A 52 11.06 16.01 2.33
C GLN A 52 12.16 16.83 1.65
N TRP A 53 12.99 16.21 0.83
CA TRP A 53 14.10 16.86 0.14
C TRP A 53 13.66 17.57 -1.15
N ILE A 54 12.88 16.91 -2.00
CA ILE A 54 12.47 17.42 -3.32
C ILE A 54 11.16 18.23 -3.22
N GLY A 55 10.23 17.82 -2.34
CA GLY A 55 8.98 18.52 -2.10
C GLY A 55 7.92 18.34 -3.19
N ARG A 56 7.19 19.44 -3.50
CA ARG A 56 6.06 19.45 -4.45
C ARG A 56 6.38 18.94 -5.86
N PRO A 57 7.54 19.21 -6.48
CA PRO A 57 7.82 18.70 -7.83
C PRO A 57 7.76 17.19 -7.92
N LEU A 58 8.23 16.47 -6.90
CA LEU A 58 8.17 15.02 -6.85
C LEU A 58 6.72 14.49 -6.72
N LEU A 59 5.90 15.19 -5.93
CA LEU A 59 4.50 14.81 -5.73
C LEU A 59 3.68 14.91 -7.01
N ASN A 60 3.88 15.96 -7.78
CA ASN A 60 3.13 16.20 -9.01
C ASN A 60 3.36 15.12 -10.07
N LEU A 61 4.46 14.34 -9.98
CA LEU A 61 4.71 13.18 -10.84
C LEU A 61 3.77 12.01 -10.53
N PHE A 62 3.38 11.83 -9.27
CA PHE A 62 2.65 10.64 -8.80
C PHE A 62 1.23 10.92 -8.32
N VAL A 63 0.91 12.19 -7.99
CA VAL A 63 -0.34 12.55 -7.30
C VAL A 63 -0.94 13.81 -7.93
N LYS A 64 -2.25 13.76 -8.22
CA LYS A 64 -3.00 14.93 -8.67
C LYS A 64 -3.24 15.90 -7.50
N GLU A 65 -3.22 17.21 -7.76
CA GLU A 65 -3.40 18.25 -6.74
C GLU A 65 -4.69 18.12 -5.91
N GLU A 66 -5.77 17.67 -6.52
CA GLU A 66 -7.05 17.41 -5.83
C GLU A 66 -6.94 16.43 -4.65
N HIS A 67 -6.00 15.49 -4.72
CA HIS A 67 -5.76 14.54 -3.64
C HIS A 67 -4.91 15.13 -2.53
N LEU A 68 -4.02 16.06 -2.85
CA LEU A 68 -3.18 16.76 -1.85
C LEU A 68 -4.02 17.66 -0.97
N GLU A 69 -4.96 18.41 -1.54
CA GLU A 69 -5.84 19.32 -0.80
C GLU A 69 -6.73 18.56 0.21
N ARG A 70 -7.22 17.37 -0.15
CA ARG A 70 -8.04 16.52 0.74
C ARG A 70 -7.32 16.05 2.00
N PHE A 71 -6.01 16.03 2.01
CA PHE A 71 -5.19 15.61 3.16
C PHE A 71 -4.54 16.79 3.89
N SER A 72 -4.44 17.96 3.26
CA SER A 72 -3.73 19.13 3.81
C SER A 72 -4.38 19.72 5.07
N PHE A 73 -5.72 19.58 5.21
CA PHE A 73 -6.46 20.09 6.37
C PHE A 73 -6.50 19.12 7.57
N LEU A 74 -5.93 17.93 7.45
CA LEU A 74 -5.86 16.97 8.56
C LEU A 74 -4.67 17.30 9.46
N THR A 75 -4.85 18.22 10.37
CA THR A 75 -3.83 18.64 11.35
C THR A 75 -3.78 17.76 12.60
N ASN A 76 -4.87 17.02 12.89
CA ASN A 76 -4.92 16.15 14.04
C ASN A 76 -4.21 14.82 13.78
N ARG A 77 -3.07 14.61 14.44
CA ARG A 77 -2.21 13.42 14.28
C ARG A 77 -2.97 12.10 14.46
N ARG A 78 -3.74 11.93 15.55
CA ARG A 78 -4.46 10.68 15.82
C ARG A 78 -5.51 10.36 14.76
N LYS A 79 -6.20 11.41 14.25
CA LYS A 79 -7.16 11.25 13.16
C LYS A 79 -6.45 10.86 11.86
N MET A 80 -5.32 11.48 11.57
CA MET A 80 -4.51 11.18 10.40
C MET A 80 -3.97 9.74 10.43
N GLU A 81 -3.41 9.29 11.57
CA GLU A 81 -2.91 7.92 11.74
C GLU A 81 -4.01 6.88 11.48
N ARG A 82 -5.23 7.08 12.00
CA ARG A 82 -6.37 6.17 11.74
C ARG A 82 -6.78 6.14 10.26
N ILE A 83 -6.85 7.30 9.62
CA ILE A 83 -7.22 7.41 8.20
C ILE A 83 -6.16 6.72 7.34
N VAL A 84 -4.88 6.99 7.59
CA VAL A 84 -3.76 6.37 6.88
C VAL A 84 -3.79 4.86 7.06
N PHE A 85 -3.96 4.37 8.29
CA PHE A 85 -4.06 2.94 8.56
C PHE A 85 -5.17 2.27 7.74
N LEU A 86 -6.40 2.84 7.77
CA LEU A 86 -7.54 2.32 7.04
C LEU A 86 -7.35 2.36 5.52
N LEU A 87 -6.74 3.44 4.99
CA LEU A 87 -6.45 3.56 3.56
C LEU A 87 -5.42 2.52 3.10
N PHE A 88 -4.38 2.26 3.90
CA PHE A 88 -3.38 1.26 3.59
C PHE A 88 -3.88 -0.18 3.79
N LEU A 89 -4.83 -0.38 4.70
CA LEU A 89 -5.50 -1.66 4.87
C LEU A 89 -6.44 -1.97 3.69
N CYS A 90 -7.11 -0.93 3.15
CA CYS A 90 -8.08 -1.08 2.07
C CYS A 90 -7.39 -1.60 0.78
N PRO A 91 -7.84 -2.72 0.21
CA PRO A 91 -7.31 -3.23 -1.04
C PRO A 91 -7.74 -2.37 -2.23
N GLY A 92 -6.93 -2.38 -3.31
CA GLY A 92 -7.24 -1.69 -4.55
C GLY A 92 -6.96 -0.18 -4.55
N LEU A 93 -6.31 0.37 -3.51
CA LEU A 93 -5.75 1.72 -3.54
C LEU A 93 -4.28 1.69 -3.96
N PRO A 94 -3.79 2.67 -4.72
CA PRO A 94 -2.38 2.80 -5.04
C PRO A 94 -1.60 3.21 -3.78
N LYS A 95 -1.25 2.21 -2.94
CA LYS A 95 -0.62 2.43 -1.63
C LYS A 95 0.69 3.20 -1.72
N ASP A 96 1.42 3.00 -2.80
CA ASP A 96 2.72 3.64 -3.01
C ASP A 96 2.54 5.14 -3.31
N ALA A 97 1.56 5.52 -4.13
CA ALA A 97 1.19 6.92 -4.31
C ALA A 97 0.65 7.57 -3.03
N LEU A 98 -0.12 6.82 -2.21
CA LEU A 98 -0.57 7.30 -0.90
C LEU A 98 0.59 7.57 0.06
N THR A 99 1.68 6.79 -0.02
CA THR A 99 2.90 7.01 0.78
C THR A 99 3.47 8.40 0.52
N TYR A 100 3.51 8.85 -0.73
CA TYR A 100 3.97 10.20 -1.10
C TYR A 100 3.11 11.30 -0.49
N ILE A 101 1.78 11.16 -0.55
CA ILE A 101 0.83 12.13 0.01
C ILE A 101 1.03 12.27 1.53
N VAL A 102 1.09 11.13 2.21
CA VAL A 102 1.20 11.12 3.69
C VAL A 102 2.57 11.61 4.14
N ALA A 103 3.63 11.27 3.42
CA ALA A 103 4.99 11.77 3.68
C ALA A 103 5.08 13.31 3.55
N PHE A 104 4.35 13.90 2.63
CA PHE A 104 4.34 15.36 2.43
C PHE A 104 3.63 16.12 3.55
N ASN A 105 2.55 15.56 4.10
CA ASN A 105 1.72 16.25 5.09
C ASN A 105 2.45 16.53 6.43
N LYS A 106 3.52 15.79 6.76
CA LYS A 106 4.34 15.93 8.00
C LYS A 106 3.57 15.80 9.33
N THR A 107 2.28 15.54 9.31
CA THR A 107 1.47 15.43 10.54
C THR A 107 1.87 14.22 11.38
N ILE A 108 2.35 13.15 10.73
CA ILE A 108 2.84 11.93 11.39
C ILE A 108 4.37 11.96 11.38
N PRO A 109 5.04 11.78 12.54
CA PRO A 109 6.50 11.63 12.60
C PRO A 109 7.00 10.45 11.77
N PRO A 110 8.26 10.45 11.29
CA PRO A 110 8.77 9.45 10.36
C PRO A 110 8.66 8.01 10.89
N LEU A 111 9.18 7.73 12.07
CA LEU A 111 9.18 6.37 12.61
C LEU A 111 7.77 5.78 12.79
N PRO A 112 6.83 6.46 13.47
CA PRO A 112 5.43 6.01 13.52
C PRO A 112 4.81 5.80 12.14
N LEU A 113 5.11 6.64 11.16
CA LEU A 113 4.60 6.49 9.80
C LEU A 113 5.11 5.20 9.15
N PHE A 114 6.41 4.89 9.27
CA PHE A 114 7.02 3.70 8.68
C PHE A 114 6.39 2.42 9.26
N PHE A 115 6.26 2.34 10.58
CA PHE A 115 5.59 1.21 11.23
C PHE A 115 4.12 1.11 10.87
N LEU A 116 3.39 2.21 10.91
CA LEU A 116 1.95 2.27 10.61
C LEU A 116 1.65 1.74 9.20
N THR A 117 2.37 2.24 8.20
CA THR A 117 2.16 1.84 6.80
C THR A 117 2.58 0.41 6.54
N THR A 118 3.67 -0.05 7.17
CA THR A 118 4.16 -1.42 7.03
C THR A 118 3.18 -2.42 7.66
N ILE A 119 2.70 -2.14 8.88
CA ILE A 119 1.71 -2.99 9.57
C ILE A 119 0.39 -3.02 8.79
N ALA A 120 -0.07 -1.87 8.29
CA ALA A 120 -1.30 -1.81 7.51
C ALA A 120 -1.20 -2.56 6.16
N ARG A 121 -0.01 -2.70 5.59
CA ARG A 121 0.24 -3.51 4.38
C ARG A 121 0.30 -5.01 4.65
N PHE A 122 0.60 -5.41 5.90
CA PHE A 122 0.84 -6.80 6.27
C PHE A 122 -0.24 -7.79 5.78
N PRO A 123 -1.56 -7.57 6.01
CA PRO A 123 -2.58 -8.55 5.61
C PRO A 123 -2.60 -8.81 4.10
N ALA A 124 -2.57 -7.74 3.30
CA ALA A 124 -2.57 -7.87 1.83
C ALA A 124 -1.26 -8.52 1.32
N MET A 125 -0.14 -8.15 1.93
CA MET A 125 1.18 -8.67 1.59
C MET A 125 1.30 -10.17 1.94
N ALA A 126 0.81 -10.58 3.11
CA ALA A 126 0.80 -11.98 3.54
C ALA A 126 -0.01 -12.86 2.57
N LEU A 127 -1.18 -12.37 2.11
CA LEU A 127 -1.98 -13.07 1.10
C LEU A 127 -1.23 -13.21 -0.23
N THR A 128 -0.58 -12.15 -0.68
CA THR A 128 0.18 -12.15 -1.95
C THR A 128 1.40 -13.07 -1.88
N VAL A 129 2.14 -13.05 -0.77
CA VAL A 129 3.26 -13.96 -0.53
C VAL A 129 2.78 -15.42 -0.45
N LYS A 130 1.67 -15.67 0.25
CA LYS A 130 1.07 -17.04 0.33
C LYS A 130 0.65 -17.53 -1.05
N MET A 131 0.09 -16.67 -1.88
CA MET A 131 -0.25 -17.01 -3.26
C MET A 131 1.00 -17.44 -4.03
N GLY A 132 2.11 -16.70 -3.91
CA GLY A 132 3.37 -17.05 -4.55
C GLY A 132 3.94 -18.38 -4.10
N SER A 133 3.96 -18.67 -2.78
CA SER A 133 4.45 -19.95 -2.25
C SER A 133 3.58 -21.12 -2.70
N SER A 134 2.26 -20.95 -2.72
CA SER A 134 1.33 -22.00 -3.14
C SER A 134 1.42 -22.34 -4.63
N LEU A 135 1.69 -21.33 -5.48
CA LEU A 135 1.94 -21.55 -6.91
C LEU A 135 3.21 -22.36 -7.13
N TRP A 136 4.27 -22.06 -6.40
CA TRP A 136 5.55 -22.76 -6.49
C TRP A 136 5.44 -24.22 -6.00
N GLU A 137 4.69 -24.44 -4.93
CA GLU A 137 4.42 -25.77 -4.37
C GLU A 137 3.46 -26.62 -5.24
N GLY A 138 2.92 -26.06 -6.32
CA GLY A 138 1.94 -26.73 -7.18
C GLY A 138 0.59 -26.94 -6.51
N ASN A 139 0.31 -26.26 -5.40
CA ASN A 139 -0.92 -26.39 -4.65
C ASN A 139 -2.05 -25.51 -5.23
N TRP A 140 -2.60 -25.94 -6.37
CA TRP A 140 -3.64 -25.22 -7.10
C TRP A 140 -4.89 -24.91 -6.28
N LYS A 141 -5.24 -25.78 -5.32
CA LYS A 141 -6.41 -25.58 -4.44
C LYS A 141 -6.19 -24.37 -3.53
N MET A 142 -5.02 -24.27 -2.90
CA MET A 142 -4.65 -23.12 -2.07
C MET A 142 -4.51 -21.84 -2.90
N THR A 143 -3.91 -21.95 -4.07
CA THR A 143 -3.80 -20.79 -4.98
C THR A 143 -5.18 -20.27 -5.38
N ALA A 144 -6.11 -21.13 -5.78
CA ALA A 144 -7.48 -20.75 -6.13
C ALA A 144 -8.22 -20.11 -4.95
N LEU A 145 -8.03 -20.63 -3.73
CA LEU A 145 -8.63 -20.06 -2.51
C LEU A 145 -8.11 -18.64 -2.24
N VAL A 146 -6.80 -18.44 -2.30
CA VAL A 146 -6.19 -17.11 -2.06
C VAL A 146 -6.60 -16.10 -3.13
N VAL A 147 -6.61 -16.52 -4.40
CA VAL A 147 -7.10 -15.68 -5.51
C VAL A 147 -8.57 -15.33 -5.30
N GLY A 148 -9.41 -16.28 -4.90
CA GLY A 148 -10.81 -16.04 -4.58
C GLY A 148 -11.00 -15.02 -3.46
N ILE A 149 -10.22 -15.10 -2.39
CA ILE A 149 -10.23 -14.13 -1.29
C ILE A 149 -9.82 -12.73 -1.80
N LEU A 150 -8.75 -12.63 -2.59
CA LEU A 150 -8.30 -11.34 -3.14
C LEU A 150 -9.35 -10.71 -4.05
N ILE A 151 -10.03 -11.51 -4.90
CA ILE A 151 -11.13 -11.05 -5.75
C ILE A 151 -12.31 -10.57 -4.90
N LEU A 152 -12.72 -11.33 -3.88
CA LEU A 152 -13.79 -10.94 -2.96
C LEU A 152 -13.50 -9.60 -2.27
N ILE A 153 -12.27 -9.42 -1.78
CA ILE A 153 -11.84 -8.19 -1.14
C ILE A 153 -11.83 -7.02 -2.15
N ALA A 154 -11.35 -7.25 -3.38
CA ALA A 154 -11.35 -6.24 -4.44
C ALA A 154 -12.77 -5.83 -4.85
N VAL A 155 -13.69 -6.79 -5.00
CA VAL A 155 -15.10 -6.55 -5.33
C VAL A 155 -15.78 -5.80 -4.18
N ALA A 156 -15.61 -6.23 -2.93
CA ALA A 156 -16.16 -5.54 -1.76
C ALA A 156 -15.69 -4.08 -1.68
N GLY A 157 -14.38 -3.85 -1.88
CA GLY A 157 -13.80 -2.51 -1.93
C GLY A 157 -14.36 -1.66 -3.09
N GLY A 158 -14.57 -2.27 -4.25
CA GLY A 158 -15.19 -1.63 -5.41
C GLY A 158 -16.66 -1.24 -5.17
N LEU A 159 -17.44 -2.14 -4.59
CA LEU A 159 -18.85 -1.90 -4.24
C LEU A 159 -19.01 -0.78 -3.20
N ILE A 160 -18.16 -0.75 -2.17
CA ILE A 160 -18.15 0.31 -1.18
C ILE A 160 -17.88 1.67 -1.83
N ARG A 161 -16.90 1.74 -2.74
CA ARG A 161 -16.60 2.98 -3.48
C ARG A 161 -17.75 3.41 -4.38
N TRP A 162 -18.38 2.46 -5.06
CA TRP A 162 -19.52 2.74 -5.95
C TRP A 162 -20.72 3.28 -5.14
N HIS A 163 -21.01 2.67 -3.97
CA HIS A 163 -22.06 3.14 -3.06
C HIS A 163 -21.79 4.55 -2.53
N HIS A 164 -20.54 4.86 -2.14
CA HIS A 164 -20.17 6.21 -1.69
C HIS A 164 -20.28 7.25 -2.81
N LYS A 165 -19.88 6.90 -4.04
CA LYS A 165 -20.01 7.80 -5.21
C LYS A 165 -21.49 8.13 -5.53
N LYS A 166 -22.40 7.16 -5.36
CA LYS A 166 -23.83 7.33 -5.63
C LYS A 166 -24.52 8.20 -4.57
N LYS A 167 -24.03 8.23 -3.34
CA LYS A 167 -24.57 9.09 -2.24
C LYS A 167 -24.14 10.56 -2.39
N HIS A 168 -22.96 10.85 -2.90
CA HIS A 168 -22.46 12.21 -3.10
C HIS A 168 -22.79 12.82 -4.49
N GLY A 169 -23.25 12.02 -5.45
CA GLY A 169 -23.66 12.50 -6.78
C GLY A 169 -25.14 12.95 -6.87
N LYS A 170 -25.88 12.99 -5.75
CA LYS A 170 -27.29 13.46 -5.70
C LYS A 170 -27.46 14.82 -5.02
N SER A 171 -26.37 15.55 -4.77
CA SER A 171 -26.42 16.93 -4.25
C SER A 171 -25.71 17.89 -5.21
N LEU A 172 -26.26 18.03 -6.41
CA LEU A 172 -26.08 19.15 -7.34
C LEU A 172 -27.39 19.37 -8.05
#